data_c6c0207cfeff2cec5ae276682029d9fc
#
_entry.id   c6c0207cfeff2cec5ae276682029d9fc
#
_cell.length_a   1.000
_cell.length_b   1.000
_cell.length_c   1.000
_cell.angle_alpha   90.00
_cell.angle_beta   90.00
_cell.angle_gamma   90.00
#
_symmetry.space_group_name_H-M   'P 1'
#
loop_
_entity.id
_entity.type
_entity.pdbx_description
1 polymer ?
#
loop_
_entity_poly.entity_id
_entity_poly.type
_entity_poly.pdbx_seq_one_letter_code
_entity_poly.pdbx_strand_id
1 'polypeptide(L)'
;MIERPQSPCIKVCVLTGTRCIGCLRTVDEIAAWGTMSAEAQWALVRVLEERREIVAEDVVNRIKTHISTKPAVLFMKGTPDFPQCGFSAQAVAALRANGVNEFHSVNIFEDPELRDALKKFSNWPTYPQLYVNGELVGGCDIVLDMHRSGELKKILAEAGAN
;
A
#
# COMPACT_ATOMS: atom_id res chain seq x y z
N MET A 1 -35.11 24.23 -2.93
CA MET A 1 -34.49 23.60 -1.73
C MET A 1 -33.32 22.75 -2.22
N ILE A 2 -32.12 22.93 -1.62
CA ILE A 2 -30.96 22.13 -1.98
C ILE A 2 -31.12 20.75 -1.31
N GLU A 3 -31.03 19.68 -2.11
CA GLU A 3 -31.07 18.30 -1.61
C GLU A 3 -29.80 18.00 -0.80
N ARG A 4 -29.94 17.27 0.30
CA ARG A 4 -28.79 16.88 1.13
C ARG A 4 -27.95 15.81 0.44
N PRO A 5 -26.61 15.91 0.48
CA PRO A 5 -25.76 14.83 -0.03
C PRO A 5 -25.92 13.56 0.81
N GLN A 6 -25.63 12.43 0.19
CA GLN A 6 -25.50 11.17 0.94
C GLN A 6 -24.34 11.27 1.93
N SER A 7 -24.45 10.56 3.05
CA SER A 7 -23.35 10.52 4.02
C SER A 7 -22.08 9.96 3.37
N PRO A 8 -20.91 10.62 3.50
CA PRO A 8 -19.65 10.11 2.98
C PRO A 8 -19.11 8.89 3.74
N CYS A 9 -19.85 8.37 4.71
CA CYS A 9 -19.46 7.20 5.49
C CYS A 9 -19.47 5.92 4.63
N ILE A 10 -18.34 5.24 4.55
CA ILE A 10 -18.18 3.94 3.87
C ILE A 10 -18.21 2.74 4.83
N LYS A 11 -18.68 2.96 6.06
CA LYS A 11 -18.79 1.96 7.15
C LYS A 11 -17.43 1.39 7.62
N VAL A 12 -16.33 2.01 7.24
CA VAL A 12 -14.99 1.73 7.80
C VAL A 12 -14.69 2.85 8.80
N CYS A 13 -14.97 2.61 10.08
CA CYS A 13 -14.84 3.62 11.15
C CYS A 13 -13.59 3.36 11.98
N VAL A 14 -12.42 3.53 11.38
CA VAL A 14 -11.12 3.46 12.06
C VAL A 14 -10.54 4.87 12.12
N LEU A 15 -10.15 5.31 13.31
CA LEU A 15 -9.54 6.62 13.52
C LEU A 15 -8.02 6.52 13.47
N THR A 16 -7.40 7.43 12.73
CA THR A 16 -5.97 7.73 12.82
C THR A 16 -5.83 9.18 13.25
N GLY A 17 -5.37 9.37 14.49
CA GLY A 17 -5.43 10.67 15.15
C GLY A 17 -6.88 11.13 15.31
N THR A 18 -7.21 12.29 14.75
CA THR A 18 -8.57 12.88 14.84
C THR A 18 -9.44 12.58 13.61
N ARG A 19 -8.96 11.80 12.62
CA ARG A 19 -9.67 11.56 11.35
C ARG A 19 -10.01 10.09 11.14
N CYS A 20 -11.17 9.87 10.56
CA CYS A 20 -11.57 8.54 10.08
C CYS A 20 -10.86 8.22 8.76
N ILE A 21 -10.13 7.09 8.68
CA ILE A 21 -9.43 6.68 7.46
C ILE A 21 -10.38 6.36 6.29
N GLY A 22 -11.62 5.98 6.58
CA GLY A 22 -12.59 5.63 5.55
C GLY A 22 -13.19 6.84 4.86
N CYS A 23 -13.72 7.79 5.62
CA CYS A 23 -14.41 8.96 5.06
C CYS A 23 -13.63 10.28 5.18
N LEU A 24 -12.47 10.27 5.83
CA LEU A 24 -11.56 11.42 6.06
C LEU A 24 -12.18 12.57 6.86
N ARG A 25 -13.36 12.40 7.45
CA ARG A 25 -13.95 13.35 8.39
C ARG A 25 -13.22 13.31 9.73
N THR A 26 -13.14 14.45 10.37
CA THR A 26 -12.78 14.51 11.79
C THR A 26 -13.92 13.97 12.65
N VAL A 27 -13.63 13.69 13.93
CA VAL A 27 -14.65 13.26 14.90
C VAL A 27 -15.75 14.30 15.02
N ASP A 28 -15.38 15.60 15.07
CA ASP A 28 -16.34 16.70 15.17
C ASP A 28 -17.22 16.82 13.91
N GLU A 29 -16.64 16.66 12.71
CA GLU A 29 -17.38 16.65 11.44
C GLU A 29 -18.35 15.46 11.36
N ILE A 30 -17.98 14.31 11.93
CA ILE A 30 -18.88 13.14 12.00
C ILE A 30 -20.05 13.45 12.94
N ALA A 31 -19.77 14.00 14.12
CA ALA A 31 -20.78 14.33 15.13
C ALA A 31 -21.76 15.41 14.61
N ALA A 32 -21.23 16.43 13.95
CA ALA A 32 -22.02 17.55 13.45
C ALA A 32 -22.83 17.23 12.18
N TRP A 33 -22.50 16.19 11.44
CA TRP A 33 -23.09 15.89 10.12
C TRP A 33 -24.61 15.91 10.08
N GLY A 34 -25.28 15.31 11.09
CA GLY A 34 -26.74 15.21 11.15
C GLY A 34 -27.45 16.55 11.35
N THR A 35 -26.78 17.54 11.97
CA THR A 35 -27.31 18.86 12.30
C THR A 35 -26.90 19.93 11.30
N MET A 36 -25.96 19.67 10.39
CA MET A 36 -25.53 20.60 9.35
C MET A 36 -26.67 20.92 8.37
N SER A 37 -26.66 22.16 7.83
CA SER A 37 -27.51 22.49 6.67
C SER A 37 -27.05 21.72 5.42
N ALA A 38 -27.92 21.63 4.38
CA ALA A 38 -27.55 20.99 3.13
C ALA A 38 -26.33 21.65 2.48
N GLU A 39 -26.25 22.97 2.50
CA GLU A 39 -25.13 23.74 1.98
C GLU A 39 -23.82 23.41 2.72
N ALA A 40 -23.86 23.33 4.05
CA ALA A 40 -22.71 22.98 4.87
C ALA A 40 -22.24 21.55 4.63
N GLN A 41 -23.18 20.61 4.43
CA GLN A 41 -22.86 19.23 4.07
C GLN A 41 -22.17 19.14 2.71
N TRP A 42 -22.66 19.86 1.70
CA TRP A 42 -22.03 19.91 0.38
C TRP A 42 -20.65 20.57 0.41
N ALA A 43 -20.50 21.63 1.22
CA ALA A 43 -19.18 22.25 1.42
C ALA A 43 -18.18 21.25 2.03
N LEU A 44 -18.61 20.49 3.03
CA LEU A 44 -17.77 19.46 3.63
C LEU A 44 -17.44 18.33 2.64
N VAL A 45 -18.39 17.88 1.81
CA VAL A 45 -18.11 16.86 0.78
C VAL A 45 -16.97 17.30 -0.15
N ARG A 46 -16.96 18.55 -0.59
CA ARG A 46 -15.85 19.10 -1.42
C ARG A 46 -14.52 19.09 -0.68
N VAL A 47 -14.51 19.50 0.58
CA VAL A 47 -13.28 19.42 1.41
C VAL A 47 -12.78 17.97 1.55
N LEU A 48 -13.70 17.00 1.64
CA LEU A 48 -13.32 15.59 1.73
C LEU A 48 -12.77 15.05 0.40
N GLU A 49 -13.21 15.55 -0.74
CA GLU A 49 -12.62 15.22 -2.06
C GLU A 49 -11.18 15.72 -2.14
N GLU A 50 -10.92 16.97 -1.78
CA GLU A 50 -9.56 17.54 -1.71
C GLU A 50 -8.67 16.73 -0.73
N ARG A 51 -9.19 16.35 0.44
CA ARG A 51 -8.45 15.50 1.39
C ARG A 51 -8.11 14.13 0.81
N ARG A 52 -9.00 13.53 0.00
CA ARG A 52 -8.74 12.24 -0.68
C ARG A 52 -7.62 12.35 -1.70
N GLU A 53 -7.59 13.42 -2.47
CA GLU A 53 -6.52 13.68 -3.43
C GLU A 53 -5.16 13.82 -2.75
N ILE A 54 -5.10 14.63 -1.67
CA ILE A 54 -3.87 14.82 -0.89
C ILE A 54 -3.37 13.49 -0.29
N VAL A 55 -4.28 12.71 0.31
CA VAL A 55 -3.93 11.41 0.90
C VAL A 55 -3.47 10.43 -0.19
N ALA A 56 -4.14 10.40 -1.33
CA ALA A 56 -3.74 9.53 -2.44
C ALA A 56 -2.35 9.89 -2.99
N GLU A 57 -2.04 11.17 -3.10
CA GLU A 57 -0.71 11.63 -3.52
C GLU A 57 0.37 11.28 -2.49
N ASP A 58 0.11 11.50 -1.19
CA ASP A 58 1.04 11.15 -0.12
C ASP A 58 1.36 9.65 -0.12
N VAL A 59 0.34 8.79 -0.20
CA VAL A 59 0.53 7.35 -0.25
C VAL A 59 1.33 6.90 -1.47
N VAL A 60 1.07 7.48 -2.64
CA VAL A 60 1.86 7.20 -3.85
C VAL A 60 3.32 7.64 -3.69
N ASN A 61 3.57 8.77 -3.05
CA ASN A 61 4.93 9.23 -2.77
C ASN A 61 5.65 8.31 -1.76
N ARG A 62 4.94 7.80 -0.74
CA ARG A 62 5.49 6.80 0.19
C ARG A 62 5.84 5.49 -0.55
N ILE A 63 4.97 5.00 -1.44
CA ILE A 63 5.25 3.83 -2.28
C ILE A 63 6.52 4.06 -3.11
N LYS A 64 6.63 5.19 -3.82
CA LYS A 64 7.82 5.55 -4.62
C LYS A 64 9.08 5.61 -3.77
N THR A 65 8.99 6.15 -2.57
CA THR A 65 10.11 6.19 -1.61
C THR A 65 10.55 4.79 -1.24
N HIS A 66 9.60 3.90 -0.89
CA HIS A 66 9.93 2.52 -0.55
C HIS A 66 10.62 1.78 -1.69
N ILE A 67 10.06 1.82 -2.91
CA ILE A 67 10.62 1.10 -4.08
C ILE A 67 11.98 1.64 -4.54
N SER A 68 12.35 2.85 -4.09
CA SER A 68 13.65 3.48 -4.40
C SER A 68 14.69 3.32 -3.28
N THR A 69 14.32 2.72 -2.14
CA THR A 69 15.19 2.63 -0.95
C THR A 69 16.38 1.71 -1.16
N LYS A 70 16.15 0.56 -1.80
CA LYS A 70 17.18 -0.44 -2.15
C LYS A 70 16.91 -1.03 -3.53
N PRO A 71 17.92 -1.65 -4.16
CA PRO A 71 17.74 -2.31 -5.46
C PRO A 71 16.67 -3.41 -5.46
N ALA A 72 16.51 -4.12 -4.34
CA ALA A 72 15.45 -5.09 -4.15
C ALA A 72 14.53 -4.68 -3.00
N VAL A 73 13.23 -4.62 -3.26
CA VAL A 73 12.19 -4.25 -2.30
C VAL A 73 11.06 -5.28 -2.33
N LEU A 74 10.71 -5.81 -1.17
CA LEU A 74 9.64 -6.80 -1.04
C LEU A 74 8.52 -6.27 -0.14
N PHE A 75 7.35 -6.05 -0.72
CA PHE A 75 6.13 -5.82 0.05
C PHE A 75 5.52 -7.17 0.40
N MET A 76 5.41 -7.46 1.70
CA MET A 76 5.06 -8.79 2.17
C MET A 76 4.15 -8.77 3.40
N LYS A 77 3.59 -9.90 3.74
CA LYS A 77 2.83 -10.12 4.98
C LYS A 77 3.80 -10.59 6.06
N GLY A 78 3.98 -9.76 7.11
CA GLY A 78 4.98 -9.95 8.15
C GLY A 78 6.36 -9.41 7.76
N THR A 79 7.40 -9.96 8.37
CA THR A 79 8.79 -9.58 8.13
C THR A 79 9.59 -10.75 7.55
N PRO A 80 10.80 -10.53 6.99
CA PRO A 80 11.63 -11.61 6.44
C PRO A 80 11.99 -12.70 7.45
N ASP A 81 12.05 -12.37 8.74
CA ASP A 81 12.37 -13.32 9.80
C ASP A 81 11.11 -13.97 10.40
N PHE A 82 9.96 -13.28 10.30
CA PHE A 82 8.66 -13.77 10.77
C PHE A 82 7.57 -13.56 9.70
N PRO A 83 7.62 -14.27 8.56
CA PRO A 83 6.60 -14.17 7.52
C PRO A 83 5.27 -14.71 8.04
N GLN A 84 4.20 -13.95 7.82
CA GLN A 84 2.84 -14.31 8.25
C GLN A 84 2.00 -14.92 7.10
N CYS A 85 2.66 -15.34 6.03
CA CYS A 85 2.04 -15.97 4.87
C CYS A 85 3.05 -16.87 4.17
N GLY A 86 2.63 -18.08 3.77
CA GLY A 86 3.48 -19.04 3.08
C GLY A 86 4.07 -18.51 1.77
N PHE A 87 3.30 -17.72 1.01
CA PHE A 87 3.80 -17.08 -0.21
C PHE A 87 4.87 -16.02 0.07
N SER A 88 4.72 -15.26 1.17
CA SER A 88 5.75 -14.31 1.59
C SER A 88 7.03 -15.02 2.03
N ALA A 89 6.91 -16.12 2.77
CA ALA A 89 8.05 -16.94 3.16
C ALA A 89 8.80 -17.51 1.96
N GLN A 90 8.09 -17.99 0.95
CA GLN A 90 8.68 -18.53 -0.28
C GLN A 90 9.43 -17.44 -1.08
N ALA A 91 8.88 -16.25 -1.19
CA ALA A 91 9.54 -15.12 -1.86
C ALA A 91 10.83 -14.71 -1.13
N VAL A 92 10.82 -14.64 0.21
CA VAL A 92 12.02 -14.40 1.02
C VAL A 92 13.07 -15.49 0.81
N ALA A 93 12.65 -16.77 0.83
CA ALA A 93 13.56 -17.88 0.61
C ALA A 93 14.20 -17.84 -0.78
N ALA A 94 13.43 -17.48 -1.83
CA ALA A 94 13.95 -17.32 -3.17
C ALA A 94 15.00 -16.17 -3.26
N LEU A 95 14.76 -15.03 -2.63
CA LEU A 95 15.74 -13.93 -2.58
C LEU A 95 17.04 -14.37 -1.90
N ARG A 96 16.93 -14.97 -0.71
CA ARG A 96 18.09 -15.48 0.06
C ARG A 96 18.87 -16.55 -0.71
N ALA A 97 18.18 -17.46 -1.39
CA ALA A 97 18.81 -18.50 -2.22
C ALA A 97 19.55 -17.93 -3.44
N ASN A 98 19.21 -16.72 -3.88
CA ASN A 98 19.94 -16.00 -4.94
C ASN A 98 21.03 -15.06 -4.41
N GLY A 99 21.36 -15.14 -3.11
CA GLY A 99 22.43 -14.37 -2.49
C GLY A 99 22.00 -13.01 -1.92
N VAL A 100 20.73 -12.63 -2.08
CA VAL A 100 20.21 -11.36 -1.55
C VAL A 100 19.74 -11.57 -0.11
N ASN A 101 20.60 -11.30 0.84
CA ASN A 101 20.31 -11.43 2.27
C ASN A 101 19.78 -10.11 2.87
N GLU A 102 20.14 -8.98 2.27
CA GLU A 102 19.71 -7.65 2.66
C GLU A 102 18.90 -6.99 1.55
N PHE A 103 17.60 -6.90 1.74
CA PHE A 103 16.68 -6.17 0.88
C PHE A 103 15.76 -5.29 1.75
N HIS A 104 15.11 -4.31 1.14
CA HIS A 104 14.11 -3.53 1.85
C HIS A 104 12.80 -4.32 1.90
N SER A 105 12.29 -4.58 3.09
CA SER A 105 11.01 -5.24 3.29
C SER A 105 9.99 -4.28 3.90
N VAL A 106 8.77 -4.33 3.41
CA VAL A 106 7.65 -3.55 3.91
C VAL A 106 6.54 -4.49 4.35
N ASN A 107 6.21 -4.46 5.65
CA ASN A 107 5.11 -5.22 6.19
C ASN A 107 3.78 -4.50 5.90
N ILE A 108 3.00 -5.03 4.96
CA ILE A 108 1.73 -4.43 4.53
C ILE A 108 0.63 -4.46 5.60
N PHE A 109 0.82 -5.14 6.72
CA PHE A 109 -0.12 -5.13 7.83
C PHE A 109 0.03 -3.91 8.74
N GLU A 110 1.20 -3.26 8.71
CA GLU A 110 1.48 -2.06 9.50
C GLU A 110 0.91 -0.79 8.86
N ASP A 111 0.65 -0.82 7.54
CA ASP A 111 0.10 0.31 6.80
C ASP A 111 -1.03 -0.15 5.85
N PRO A 112 -2.27 -0.23 6.36
CA PRO A 112 -3.43 -0.64 5.57
C PRO A 112 -3.72 0.27 4.38
N GLU A 113 -3.42 1.57 4.49
CA GLU A 113 -3.61 2.56 3.44
C GLU A 113 -2.64 2.32 2.28
N LEU A 114 -1.35 2.16 2.59
CA LEU A 114 -0.33 1.80 1.61
C LEU A 114 -0.65 0.45 0.96
N ARG A 115 -1.08 -0.54 1.75
CA ARG A 115 -1.48 -1.86 1.23
C ARG A 115 -2.54 -1.76 0.14
N ASP A 116 -3.60 -0.99 0.36
CA ASP A 116 -4.71 -0.88 -0.59
C ASP A 116 -4.34 0.01 -1.79
N ALA A 117 -3.54 1.06 -1.58
CA ALA A 117 -3.03 1.92 -2.63
C ALA A 117 -2.02 1.20 -3.54
N LEU A 118 -1.14 0.36 -2.97
CA LEU A 118 -0.12 -0.36 -3.73
C LEU A 118 -0.72 -1.31 -4.76
N LYS A 119 -1.84 -1.98 -4.45
CA LYS A 119 -2.56 -2.82 -5.43
C LYS A 119 -3.02 -2.05 -6.66
N LYS A 120 -3.47 -0.80 -6.46
CA LYS A 120 -3.87 0.09 -7.55
C LYS A 120 -2.66 0.63 -8.31
N PHE A 121 -1.62 1.05 -7.58
CA PHE A 121 -0.39 1.58 -8.13
C PHE A 121 0.32 0.55 -9.04
N SER A 122 0.43 -0.69 -8.59
CA SER A 122 1.07 -1.79 -9.31
C SER A 122 0.15 -2.48 -10.33
N ASN A 123 -1.15 -2.21 -10.29
CA ASN A 123 -2.17 -3.02 -10.96
C ASN A 123 -2.03 -4.53 -10.66
N TRP A 124 -1.64 -4.87 -9.43
CA TRP A 124 -1.40 -6.22 -8.96
C TRP A 124 -2.17 -6.50 -7.67
N PRO A 125 -3.09 -7.48 -7.66
CA PRO A 125 -4.10 -7.59 -6.59
C PRO A 125 -3.61 -8.28 -5.31
N THR A 126 -2.46 -8.94 -5.33
CA THR A 126 -2.03 -9.85 -4.26
C THR A 126 -0.65 -9.51 -3.71
N TYR A 127 -0.29 -10.13 -2.60
CA TYR A 127 1.03 -10.07 -1.96
C TYR A 127 1.63 -11.47 -1.78
N PRO A 128 2.97 -11.59 -1.79
CA PRO A 128 3.98 -10.54 -1.86
C PRO A 128 4.09 -9.88 -3.24
N GLN A 129 4.75 -8.70 -3.28
CA GLN A 129 5.14 -8.02 -4.51
C GLN A 129 6.62 -7.67 -4.43
N LEU A 130 7.40 -8.17 -5.39
CA LEU A 130 8.82 -7.89 -5.53
C LEU A 130 9.05 -6.75 -6.53
N TYR A 131 9.83 -5.76 -6.11
CA TYR A 131 10.34 -4.69 -6.97
C TYR A 131 11.85 -4.80 -7.09
N VAL A 132 12.37 -4.59 -8.27
CA VAL A 132 13.81 -4.52 -8.55
C VAL A 132 14.06 -3.22 -9.31
N ASN A 133 14.96 -2.38 -8.78
CA ASN A 133 15.24 -1.03 -9.29
C ASN A 133 13.99 -0.16 -9.51
N GLY A 134 13.00 -0.28 -8.63
CA GLY A 134 11.75 0.47 -8.69
C GLY A 134 10.70 -0.09 -9.64
N GLU A 135 10.97 -1.18 -10.35
CA GLU A 135 10.04 -1.83 -11.27
C GLU A 135 9.46 -3.10 -10.66
N LEU A 136 8.16 -3.32 -10.85
CA LEU A 136 7.48 -4.53 -10.38
C LEU A 136 7.96 -5.75 -11.17
N VAL A 137 8.55 -6.70 -10.47
CA VAL A 137 8.88 -8.02 -11.02
C VAL A 137 7.64 -8.92 -11.02
N GLY A 138 6.92 -8.98 -9.91
CA GLY A 138 5.70 -9.77 -9.78
C GLY A 138 5.44 -10.27 -8.37
N GLY A 139 4.47 -11.16 -8.27
CA GLY A 139 4.11 -11.88 -7.05
C GLY A 139 4.93 -13.16 -6.85
N CYS A 140 4.54 -13.96 -5.84
CA CYS A 140 5.27 -15.16 -5.43
C CYS A 140 5.51 -16.14 -6.61
N ASP A 141 4.48 -16.41 -7.42
CA ASP A 141 4.59 -17.38 -8.52
C ASP A 141 5.64 -16.95 -9.55
N ILE A 142 5.63 -15.69 -9.95
CA ILE A 142 6.62 -15.10 -10.87
C ILE A 142 8.03 -15.20 -10.28
N VAL A 143 8.18 -14.82 -9.01
CA VAL A 143 9.47 -14.87 -8.31
C VAL A 143 10.03 -16.29 -8.25
N LEU A 144 9.18 -17.30 -7.99
CA LEU A 144 9.59 -18.69 -7.94
C LEU A 144 9.93 -19.26 -9.33
N ASP A 145 9.19 -18.89 -10.36
CA ASP A 145 9.48 -19.30 -11.73
C ASP A 145 10.79 -18.69 -12.22
N MET A 146 11.05 -17.43 -11.96
CA MET A 146 12.32 -16.78 -12.26
C MET A 146 13.48 -17.33 -11.43
N HIS A 147 13.23 -17.78 -10.19
CA HIS A 147 14.23 -18.49 -9.40
C HIS A 147 14.62 -19.83 -10.03
N ARG A 148 13.63 -20.63 -10.46
CA ARG A 148 13.85 -21.93 -11.11
C ARG A 148 14.58 -21.80 -12.44
N SER A 149 14.27 -20.76 -13.23
CA SER A 149 14.91 -20.49 -14.53
C SER A 149 16.32 -19.88 -14.40
N GLY A 150 16.68 -19.37 -13.21
CA GLY A 150 17.91 -18.60 -12.98
C GLY A 150 17.82 -17.12 -13.36
N GLU A 151 16.70 -16.68 -13.90
CA GLU A 151 16.46 -15.28 -14.31
C GLU A 151 16.46 -14.33 -13.13
N LEU A 152 15.89 -14.76 -11.98
CA LEU A 152 15.87 -13.95 -10.75
C LEU A 152 17.28 -13.57 -10.32
N LYS A 153 18.23 -14.51 -10.35
CA LYS A 153 19.65 -14.25 -10.01
C LYS A 153 20.25 -13.19 -10.92
N LYS A 154 19.92 -13.26 -12.21
CA LYS A 154 20.45 -12.33 -13.22
C LYS A 154 19.96 -10.90 -12.98
N ILE A 155 18.65 -10.71 -12.85
CA ILE A 155 18.08 -9.36 -12.63
C ILE A 155 18.53 -8.75 -11.29
N LEU A 156 18.66 -9.55 -10.24
CA LEU A 156 19.15 -9.10 -8.94
C LEU A 156 20.62 -8.68 -8.99
N ALA A 157 21.47 -9.44 -9.71
CA ALA A 157 22.88 -9.09 -9.90
C ALA A 157 23.04 -7.83 -10.75
N GLU A 158 22.28 -7.67 -11.83
CA GLU A 158 22.28 -6.47 -12.69
C GLU A 158 21.81 -5.23 -11.92
N ALA A 159 20.91 -5.40 -10.95
CA ALA A 159 20.44 -4.34 -10.07
C ALA A 159 21.43 -3.97 -8.94
N GLY A 160 22.48 -4.78 -8.73
CA GLY A 160 23.39 -4.59 -7.61
C GLY A 160 22.79 -4.98 -6.25
N ALA A 161 21.84 -5.90 -6.24
CA ALA A 161 21.16 -6.40 -5.04
C ALA A 161 21.85 -7.66 -4.48
N ASN A 162 23.17 -7.63 -4.29
CA ASN A 162 23.96 -8.75 -3.77
C ASN A 162 24.29 -8.53 -2.31
#